data_a56b579d30da707bcc4e10ba8eeb8a20
#
_entry.id   a56b579d30da707bcc4e10ba8eeb8a20
#
_cell.length_a   1.000
_cell.length_b   1.000
_cell.length_c   1.000
_cell.angle_alpha   90.00
_cell.angle_beta   90.00
_cell.angle_gamma   90.00
#
_symmetry.space_group_name_H-M   'P 1'
#
loop_
_entity.id
_entity.type
_entity.pdbx_description
1 polymer ?
#
loop_
_entity_poly.entity_id
_entity_poly.type
_entity_poly.pdbx_seq_one_letter_code
_entity_poly.pdbx_strand_id
1 'polypeptide(L)'
;GGGWTAPIVRFLVERGIPVCAHLGLTPQTVHALGGYRVQGRGDEGAAQLRRHALQLQDMGASMLVLEMVPAELSARLTEELTHCHTIGIGAGNGTAGQVLVLHDMLGMNLGKMPKFVRNFMQETGSIKEAMAAYVRAVKDGSFPDNTLHAW
;
A
#
# COMPACT_ATOMS: atom_id res chain seq x y z
N GLY A 1 -2.82 -10.16 -3.92
CA GLY A 1 -1.88 -10.78 -4.85
C GLY A 1 -0.82 -11.60 -4.15
N GLY A 2 0.03 -12.17 -4.91
CA GLY A 2 1.17 -12.99 -4.48
C GLY A 2 1.90 -13.47 -5.71
N GLY A 3 2.93 -14.27 -5.55
CA GLY A 3 3.72 -14.79 -6.66
C GLY A 3 2.90 -15.56 -7.70
N TRP A 4 1.79 -16.17 -7.29
CA TRP A 4 0.89 -16.90 -8.22
C TRP A 4 0.16 -15.98 -9.21
N THR A 5 0.09 -14.67 -9.00
CA THR A 5 -0.50 -13.72 -9.95
C THR A 5 0.48 -13.30 -11.05
N ALA A 6 1.76 -13.62 -10.91
CA ALA A 6 2.80 -13.22 -11.85
C ALA A 6 2.53 -13.63 -13.32
N PRO A 7 2.05 -14.86 -13.63
CA PRO A 7 1.70 -15.22 -14.99
C PRO A 7 0.54 -14.38 -15.58
N ILE A 8 -0.41 -13.98 -14.72
CA ILE A 8 -1.55 -13.13 -15.13
C ILE A 8 -1.06 -11.72 -15.43
N VAL A 9 -0.17 -11.17 -14.59
CA VAL A 9 0.46 -9.86 -14.82
C VAL A 9 1.16 -9.85 -16.18
N ARG A 10 2.02 -10.83 -16.44
CA ARG A 10 2.71 -10.96 -17.72
C ARG A 10 1.74 -11.04 -18.89
N PHE A 11 0.71 -11.86 -18.79
CA PHE A 11 -0.32 -12.02 -19.83
C PHE A 11 -0.99 -10.67 -20.19
N LEU A 12 -1.31 -9.84 -19.19
CA LEU A 12 -1.94 -8.55 -19.39
C LEU A 12 -0.96 -7.53 -20.00
N VAL A 13 0.27 -7.47 -19.45
CA VAL A 13 1.30 -6.53 -19.91
C VAL A 13 1.69 -6.79 -21.37
N GLU A 14 1.85 -8.06 -21.77
CA GLU A 14 2.13 -8.44 -23.17
C GLU A 14 1.02 -8.00 -24.15
N ARG A 15 -0.16 -7.67 -23.65
CA ARG A 15 -1.29 -7.14 -24.43
C ARG A 15 -1.48 -5.63 -24.30
N GLY A 16 -0.47 -4.94 -23.76
CA GLY A 16 -0.48 -3.49 -23.61
C GLY A 16 -1.35 -2.97 -22.47
N ILE A 17 -1.76 -3.83 -21.53
CA ILE A 17 -2.55 -3.45 -20.37
C ILE A 17 -1.60 -3.15 -19.21
N PRO A 18 -1.51 -1.88 -18.74
CA PRO A 18 -0.70 -1.55 -17.57
C PRO A 18 -1.27 -2.19 -16.32
N VAL A 19 -0.41 -2.74 -15.47
CA VAL A 19 -0.81 -3.47 -14.27
C VAL A 19 -0.28 -2.79 -13.02
N CYS A 20 -1.18 -2.50 -12.08
CA CYS A 20 -0.87 -2.21 -10.70
C CYS A 20 -1.08 -3.49 -9.87
N ALA A 21 0.00 -4.08 -9.39
CA ALA A 21 -0.05 -5.27 -8.55
C ALA A 21 -0.33 -4.90 -7.08
N HIS A 22 -0.57 -5.90 -6.23
CA HIS A 22 -0.91 -5.69 -4.81
C HIS A 22 -0.27 -6.78 -3.95
N LEU A 23 0.52 -6.39 -2.96
CA LEU A 23 1.13 -7.28 -1.97
C LEU A 23 0.84 -6.79 -0.53
N GLY A 24 1.15 -7.66 0.42
CA GLY A 24 0.81 -7.45 1.82
C GLY A 24 -0.57 -8.01 2.14
N LEU A 25 -1.35 -7.31 2.93
CA LEU A 25 -2.75 -7.66 3.12
C LEU A 25 -3.51 -7.41 1.82
N THR A 26 -4.28 -8.40 1.40
CA THR A 26 -5.24 -8.24 0.30
C THR A 26 -6.64 -8.49 0.83
N PRO A 27 -7.59 -7.56 0.70
CA PRO A 27 -8.94 -7.71 1.26
C PRO A 27 -9.62 -9.01 0.86
N GLN A 28 -9.38 -9.49 -0.37
CA GLN A 28 -9.94 -10.73 -0.88
C GLN A 28 -9.41 -11.99 -0.17
N THR A 29 -8.23 -11.91 0.45
CA THR A 29 -7.59 -13.04 1.15
C THR A 29 -7.54 -12.87 2.66
N VAL A 30 -8.19 -11.86 3.21
CA VAL A 30 -8.16 -11.51 4.64
C VAL A 30 -8.51 -12.71 5.54
N HIS A 31 -9.49 -13.51 5.16
CA HIS A 31 -9.88 -14.70 5.92
C HIS A 31 -8.81 -15.80 5.86
N ALA A 32 -8.20 -16.02 4.71
CA ALA A 32 -7.09 -16.98 4.55
C ALA A 32 -5.83 -16.55 5.32
N LEU A 33 -5.63 -15.24 5.50
CA LEU A 33 -4.53 -14.66 6.26
C LEU A 33 -4.81 -14.56 7.78
N GLY A 34 -5.96 -15.04 8.23
CA GLY A 34 -6.35 -15.01 9.65
C GLY A 34 -6.75 -13.62 10.15
N GLY A 35 -7.30 -12.77 9.30
CA GLY A 35 -7.80 -11.43 9.61
C GLY A 35 -6.87 -10.30 9.15
N TYR A 36 -7.15 -9.10 9.62
CA TYR A 36 -6.35 -7.89 9.33
C TYR A 36 -5.03 -7.91 10.11
N ARG A 37 -4.00 -8.48 9.51
CA ARG A 37 -2.67 -8.61 10.11
C ARG A 37 -1.61 -8.01 9.20
N VAL A 38 -0.60 -7.40 9.82
CA VAL A 38 0.59 -6.90 9.12
C VAL A 38 1.31 -8.08 8.47
N GLN A 39 1.61 -7.95 7.18
CA GLN A 39 2.28 -8.97 6.36
C GLN A 39 3.77 -8.64 6.23
N GLY A 40 4.60 -9.67 6.00
CA GLY A 40 6.05 -9.47 5.83
C GLY A 40 6.80 -9.26 7.15
N ARG A 41 6.23 -9.65 8.29
CA ARG A 41 6.95 -9.67 9.58
C ARG A 41 7.90 -10.86 9.65
N GLY A 42 9.04 -10.63 10.32
CA GLY A 42 10.12 -11.61 10.46
C GLY A 42 10.88 -11.82 9.15
N ASP A 43 12.03 -12.47 9.24
CA ASP A 43 12.95 -12.61 8.11
C ASP A 43 12.35 -13.43 6.96
N GLU A 44 11.65 -14.49 7.25
CA GLU A 44 11.02 -15.34 6.23
C GLU A 44 9.89 -14.60 5.50
N GLY A 45 8.99 -13.93 6.24
CA GLY A 45 7.90 -13.16 5.68
C GLY A 45 8.40 -11.98 4.82
N ALA A 46 9.44 -11.29 5.28
CA ALA A 46 10.08 -10.22 4.54
C ALA A 46 10.75 -10.73 3.26
N ALA A 47 11.48 -11.85 3.34
CA ALA A 47 12.13 -12.46 2.18
C ALA A 47 11.11 -12.94 1.14
N GLN A 48 9.99 -13.51 1.58
CA GLN A 48 8.91 -13.94 0.69
C GLN A 48 8.26 -12.75 -0.03
N LEU A 49 7.93 -11.69 0.71
CA LEU A 49 7.31 -10.49 0.15
C LEU A 49 8.24 -9.82 -0.86
N ARG A 50 9.53 -9.75 -0.56
CA ARG A 50 10.57 -9.26 -1.46
C ARG A 50 10.64 -10.08 -2.77
N ARG A 51 10.69 -11.40 -2.68
CA ARG A 51 10.70 -12.27 -3.87
C ARG A 51 9.47 -12.02 -4.75
N HIS A 52 8.30 -11.90 -4.16
CA HIS A 52 7.07 -11.64 -4.91
C HIS A 52 7.08 -10.24 -5.55
N ALA A 53 7.60 -9.22 -4.87
CA ALA A 53 7.69 -7.87 -5.43
C ALA A 53 8.59 -7.82 -6.67
N LEU A 54 9.78 -8.39 -6.57
CA LEU A 54 10.73 -8.50 -7.70
C LEU A 54 10.12 -9.30 -8.86
N GLN A 55 9.49 -10.44 -8.57
CA GLN A 55 8.83 -11.25 -9.59
C GLN A 55 7.72 -10.49 -10.33
N LEU A 56 6.90 -9.71 -9.61
CA LEU A 56 5.84 -8.92 -10.22
C LEU A 56 6.41 -7.79 -11.10
N GLN A 57 7.49 -7.14 -10.66
CA GLN A 57 8.22 -6.18 -11.50
C GLN A 57 8.77 -6.85 -12.77
N ASP A 58 9.41 -8.02 -12.66
CA ASP A 58 9.96 -8.76 -13.79
C ASP A 58 8.88 -9.18 -14.80
N MET A 59 7.64 -9.39 -14.32
CA MET A 59 6.49 -9.64 -15.18
C MET A 59 5.90 -8.36 -15.81
N GLY A 60 6.45 -7.19 -15.49
CA GLY A 60 6.08 -5.91 -16.10
C GLY A 60 5.05 -5.10 -15.33
N ALA A 61 4.77 -5.41 -14.07
CA ALA A 61 3.97 -4.52 -13.23
C ALA A 61 4.63 -3.14 -13.13
N SER A 62 3.90 -2.08 -13.43
CA SER A 62 4.39 -0.70 -13.38
C SER A 62 4.18 -0.04 -12.01
N MET A 63 3.23 -0.54 -11.25
CA MET A 63 2.94 -0.10 -9.88
C MET A 63 2.66 -1.30 -8.97
N LEU A 64 2.93 -1.11 -7.68
CA LEU A 64 2.74 -2.11 -6.64
C LEU A 64 2.16 -1.47 -5.38
N VAL A 65 0.93 -1.82 -5.04
CA VAL A 65 0.35 -1.47 -3.75
C VAL A 65 0.97 -2.37 -2.68
N LEU A 66 1.46 -1.75 -1.60
CA LEU A 66 1.93 -2.40 -0.38
C LEU A 66 0.94 -2.06 0.74
N GLU A 67 0.16 -3.05 1.18
CA GLU A 67 -0.85 -2.85 2.22
C GLU A 67 -0.48 -3.57 3.51
N MET A 68 -0.47 -2.82 4.63
CA MET A 68 -0.14 -3.33 5.97
C MET A 68 1.18 -4.12 5.99
N VAL A 69 2.24 -3.48 5.50
CA VAL A 69 3.62 -3.98 5.47
C VAL A 69 4.48 -3.12 6.40
N PRO A 70 5.46 -3.68 7.13
CA PRO A 70 6.36 -2.87 7.95
C PRO A 70 7.02 -1.74 7.16
N ALA A 71 7.07 -0.54 7.75
CA ALA A 71 7.56 0.67 7.09
C ALA A 71 8.99 0.53 6.54
N GLU A 72 9.88 -0.08 7.33
CA GLU A 72 11.27 -0.32 6.92
C GLU A 72 11.37 -1.27 5.72
N LEU A 73 10.58 -2.34 5.71
CA LEU A 73 10.53 -3.27 4.57
C LEU A 73 10.01 -2.58 3.31
N SER A 74 8.97 -1.77 3.45
CA SER A 74 8.37 -1.03 2.33
C SER A 74 9.36 -0.01 1.73
N ALA A 75 10.11 0.70 2.57
CA ALA A 75 11.16 1.62 2.13
C ALA A 75 12.26 0.89 1.34
N ARG A 76 12.77 -0.22 1.88
CA ARG A 76 13.77 -1.06 1.19
C ARG A 76 13.26 -1.59 -0.14
N LEU A 77 12.03 -2.06 -0.21
CA LEU A 77 11.43 -2.51 -1.47
C LEU A 77 11.30 -1.37 -2.48
N THR A 78 10.96 -0.17 -2.03
CA THR A 78 10.85 1.01 -2.90
C THR A 78 12.20 1.39 -3.52
N GLU A 79 13.29 1.28 -2.76
CA GLU A 79 14.65 1.51 -3.26
C GLU A 79 15.12 0.42 -4.22
N GLU A 80 14.73 -0.83 -3.99
CA GLU A 80 15.15 -1.98 -4.77
C GLU A 80 14.40 -2.12 -6.11
N LEU A 81 13.13 -1.72 -6.15
CA LEU A 81 12.30 -1.78 -7.36
C LEU A 81 12.64 -0.62 -8.30
N THR A 82 13.20 -0.92 -9.47
CA THR A 82 13.71 0.07 -10.43
C THR A 82 12.70 0.52 -11.48
N HIS A 83 11.69 -0.33 -11.76
CA HIS A 83 10.70 -0.11 -12.82
C HIS A 83 9.24 -0.20 -12.32
N CYS A 84 9.05 -0.40 -11.03
CA CYS A 84 7.74 -0.57 -10.41
C CYS A 84 7.60 0.39 -9.24
N HIS A 85 6.72 1.39 -9.36
CA HIS A 85 6.51 2.39 -8.32
C HIS A 85 5.63 1.84 -7.21
N THR A 86 6.05 2.01 -5.96
CA THR A 86 5.29 1.54 -4.79
C THR A 86 4.25 2.55 -4.33
N ILE A 87 3.09 2.06 -3.93
CA ILE A 87 2.00 2.84 -3.33
C ILE A 87 1.66 2.23 -1.98
N GLY A 88 1.87 2.98 -0.90
CA GLY A 88 1.65 2.51 0.46
C GLY A 88 0.22 2.75 0.97
N ILE A 89 -0.30 1.79 1.70
CA ILE A 89 -1.45 1.93 2.60
C ILE A 89 -1.17 1.15 3.88
N GLY A 90 -0.94 1.85 4.98
CA GLY A 90 -0.43 1.22 6.20
C GLY A 90 0.96 0.58 6.00
N ALA A 91 1.81 1.21 5.21
CA ALA A 91 3.15 0.72 4.85
C ALA A 91 4.26 1.77 5.10
N GLY A 92 3.96 2.80 5.88
CA GLY A 92 4.88 3.88 6.19
C GLY A 92 5.03 4.89 5.05
N ASN A 93 5.87 5.90 5.27
CA ASN A 93 6.09 7.02 4.36
C ASN A 93 7.22 6.80 3.34
N GLY A 94 7.90 5.65 3.38
CA GLY A 94 9.03 5.32 2.49
C GLY A 94 8.63 4.79 1.11
N THR A 95 7.35 4.79 0.74
CA THR A 95 6.86 4.41 -0.59
C THR A 95 6.78 5.60 -1.53
N ALA A 96 6.77 5.36 -2.85
CA ALA A 96 6.74 6.42 -3.87
C ALA A 96 5.43 7.21 -3.87
N GLY A 97 4.33 6.64 -3.39
CA GLY A 97 3.04 7.29 -3.23
C GLY A 97 2.22 6.66 -2.11
N GLN A 98 1.06 7.26 -1.81
CA GLN A 98 0.14 6.81 -0.77
C GLN A 98 -1.28 6.69 -1.31
N VAL A 99 -2.04 5.75 -0.76
CA VAL A 99 -3.48 5.64 -0.97
C VAL A 99 -4.20 5.44 0.36
N LEU A 100 -5.41 5.95 0.47
CA LEU A 100 -6.37 5.63 1.53
C LEU A 100 -7.73 5.30 0.91
N VAL A 101 -8.47 4.42 1.58
CA VAL A 101 -9.88 4.21 1.25
C VAL A 101 -10.64 5.51 1.50
N LEU A 102 -11.41 5.95 0.51
CA LEU A 102 -12.13 7.24 0.55
C LEU A 102 -13.02 7.38 1.79
N HIS A 103 -13.75 6.33 2.13
CA HIS A 103 -14.64 6.32 3.31
C HIS A 103 -13.87 6.49 4.62
N ASP A 104 -12.67 5.91 4.71
CA ASP A 104 -11.80 6.05 5.89
C ASP A 104 -11.23 7.47 5.97
N MET A 105 -10.73 7.99 4.85
CA MET A 105 -10.18 9.34 4.74
C MET A 105 -11.19 10.42 5.11
N LEU A 106 -12.46 10.20 4.78
CA LEU A 106 -13.57 11.14 5.06
C LEU A 106 -14.28 10.85 6.40
N GLY A 107 -13.84 9.84 7.15
CA GLY A 107 -14.45 9.50 8.45
C GLY A 107 -15.87 8.98 8.37
N MET A 108 -16.24 8.35 7.25
CA MET A 108 -17.60 7.82 7.02
C MET A 108 -17.82 6.47 7.71
N ASN A 109 -16.77 5.76 8.11
CA ASN A 109 -16.86 4.50 8.83
C ASN A 109 -17.11 4.76 10.33
N LEU A 110 -18.12 4.12 10.89
CA LEU A 110 -18.53 4.28 12.30
C LEU A 110 -17.79 3.33 13.26
N GLY A 111 -17.00 2.39 12.73
CA GLY A 111 -16.27 1.41 13.52
C GLY A 111 -14.90 1.91 13.98
N LYS A 112 -14.14 0.99 14.61
CA LYS A 112 -12.75 1.26 15.00
C LYS A 112 -11.89 1.43 13.74
N MET A 113 -11.28 2.59 13.59
CA MET A 113 -10.39 2.87 12.48
C MET A 113 -9.04 2.14 12.62
N PRO A 114 -8.48 1.61 11.52
CA PRO A 114 -7.13 1.10 11.51
C PRO A 114 -6.10 2.17 11.91
N LYS A 115 -4.99 1.76 12.51
CA LYS A 115 -3.91 2.66 12.96
C LYS A 115 -3.40 3.60 11.86
N PHE A 116 -3.33 3.12 10.62
CA PHE A 116 -2.79 3.87 9.49
C PHE A 116 -3.75 4.90 8.89
N VAL A 117 -4.99 4.98 9.38
CA VAL A 117 -6.01 5.91 8.86
C VAL A 117 -5.98 7.22 9.62
N ARG A 118 -5.98 8.33 8.89
CA ARG A 118 -6.28 9.68 9.39
C ARG A 118 -7.56 10.18 8.75
N ASN A 119 -8.48 10.68 9.58
CA ASN A 119 -9.69 11.34 9.11
C ASN A 119 -9.39 12.79 8.77
N PHE A 120 -9.37 13.12 7.48
CA PHE A 120 -9.09 14.46 6.99
C PHE A 120 -10.30 15.40 7.03
N MET A 121 -11.51 14.89 7.30
CA MET A 121 -12.68 15.74 7.51
C MET A 121 -12.70 16.45 8.85
N GLN A 122 -11.97 15.94 9.87
CA GLN A 122 -11.98 16.53 11.22
C GLN A 122 -11.42 17.96 11.27
N GLU A 123 -10.52 18.30 10.33
CA GLU A 123 -9.84 19.59 10.30
C GLU A 123 -10.25 20.46 9.10
N THR A 124 -11.30 20.06 8.38
CA THR A 124 -11.73 20.71 7.14
C THR A 124 -13.25 20.88 7.10
N GLY A 125 -13.72 21.87 6.35
CA GLY A 125 -15.15 22.19 6.24
C GLY A 125 -15.89 21.49 5.10
N SER A 126 -15.16 20.79 4.20
CA SER A 126 -15.76 20.15 3.03
C SER A 126 -14.95 18.97 2.53
N ILE A 127 -15.59 18.06 1.78
CA ILE A 127 -14.93 16.93 1.12
C ILE A 127 -13.78 17.41 0.22
N LYS A 128 -13.99 18.49 -0.53
CA LYS A 128 -12.96 19.07 -1.41
C LYS A 128 -11.73 19.50 -0.62
N GLU A 129 -11.93 20.14 0.52
CA GLU A 129 -10.84 20.57 1.41
C GLU A 129 -10.13 19.38 2.05
N ALA A 130 -10.88 18.35 2.47
CA ALA A 130 -10.31 17.12 3.01
C ALA A 130 -9.41 16.41 1.99
N MET A 131 -9.87 16.27 0.75
CA MET A 131 -9.07 15.68 -0.33
C MET A 131 -7.81 16.52 -0.63
N ALA A 132 -7.94 17.84 -0.67
CA ALA A 132 -6.81 18.74 -0.86
C ALA A 132 -5.81 18.67 0.31
N ALA A 133 -6.29 18.55 1.54
CA ALA A 133 -5.46 18.38 2.73
C ALA A 133 -4.70 17.04 2.69
N TYR A 134 -5.36 15.95 2.31
CA TYR A 134 -4.70 14.65 2.11
C TYR A 134 -3.57 14.75 1.07
N VAL A 135 -3.85 15.31 -0.10
CA VAL A 135 -2.85 15.47 -1.16
C VAL A 135 -1.65 16.30 -0.69
N ARG A 136 -1.88 17.41 0.02
CA ARG A 136 -0.80 18.21 0.60
C ARG A 136 0.02 17.41 1.61
N ALA A 137 -0.63 16.75 2.55
CA ALA A 137 0.03 15.98 3.59
C ALA A 137 0.89 14.83 3.05
N VAL A 138 0.46 14.18 1.96
CA VAL A 138 1.28 13.18 1.27
C VAL A 138 2.48 13.82 0.58
N LYS A 139 2.28 14.95 -0.10
CA LYS A 139 3.36 15.63 -0.85
C LYS A 139 4.41 16.29 0.03
N ASP A 140 4.02 16.83 1.18
CA ASP A 140 4.95 17.45 2.14
C ASP A 140 5.55 16.44 3.13
N GLY A 141 5.12 15.17 3.08
CA GLY A 141 5.62 14.08 3.93
C GLY A 141 5.04 14.06 5.35
N SER A 142 4.04 14.89 5.66
CA SER A 142 3.39 14.90 6.98
C SER A 142 2.38 13.75 7.18
N PHE A 143 2.05 13.04 6.11
CA PHE A 143 1.24 11.82 6.15
C PHE A 143 1.78 10.78 5.15
N PRO A 144 1.90 9.50 5.58
CA PRO A 144 1.75 9.02 6.95
C PRO A 144 2.94 9.39 7.84
N ASP A 145 2.69 9.62 9.12
CA ASP A 145 3.71 9.65 10.16
C ASP A 145 4.01 8.21 10.60
N ASN A 146 5.26 7.78 10.51
CA ASN A 146 5.63 6.40 10.82
C ASN A 146 5.40 6.01 12.28
N THR A 147 5.47 6.96 13.21
CA THR A 147 5.21 6.71 14.64
C THR A 147 3.73 6.44 14.91
N LEU A 148 2.87 7.19 14.23
CA LEU A 148 1.42 7.15 14.44
C LEU A 148 0.72 6.15 13.52
N HIS A 149 1.18 6.00 12.27
CA HIS A 149 0.42 5.36 11.19
C HIS A 149 1.07 4.10 10.61
N ALA A 150 2.25 3.67 11.10
CA ALA A 150 2.97 2.53 10.54
C ALA A 150 3.38 1.46 11.59
N TRP A 151 3.97 0.36 11.14
CA TRP A 151 4.52 -0.75 11.92
C TRP A 151 5.97 -1.01 11.59
#